data_010948111ccf5b084275f33884b51a79
#
_entry.id   010948111ccf5b084275f33884b51a79
#
_cell.length_a   1.000
_cell.length_b   1.000
_cell.length_c   1.000
_cell.angle_alpha   90.00
_cell.angle_beta   90.00
_cell.angle_gamma   90.00
#
_symmetry.space_group_name_H-M   'P 1'
#
loop_
_entity.id
_entity.type
_entity.pdbx_description
1 polymer ?
#
loop_
_entity_poly.entity_id
_entity_poly.type
_entity_poly.pdbx_seq_one_letter_code
_entity_poly.pdbx_strand_id
1 'polypeptide(L)'
;MEKNGYKPNAITCGTILNALCKIGQTSMAIRLLRKMEEGNFELHLSVYNIIIDSLCKDRLVTEALNLLFEMMSKGIQPDLVSYNSLIQGLCNFSLWREAITLLNEMTQRKIVPCVRTFSILVDTYCKEGMLIEAKKVFDMMIQRGIEPNVVSYNTLIDGYCLQNKLKDAIEALNMMVERGCSPDVVSYNTLINGFCKKKRIDEAMNFFHEMSNKGVTPDVVTYNTLIGGFCRVERHKAALELFHKM
;
A
#
# COMPACT_ATOMS: atom_id res chain seq x y z
N MET A 1 -12.26 -35.45 -10.50
CA MET A 1 -13.13 -35.67 -9.31
C MET A 1 -14.43 -36.36 -9.66
N GLU A 2 -15.05 -36.05 -10.77
CA GLU A 2 -16.31 -36.70 -11.21
C GLU A 2 -16.21 -38.22 -11.40
N LYS A 3 -15.04 -38.76 -11.75
CA LYS A 3 -14.80 -40.18 -11.93
C LYS A 3 -14.97 -41.03 -10.65
N ASN A 4 -14.94 -40.38 -9.47
CA ASN A 4 -15.03 -41.05 -8.15
C ASN A 4 -16.34 -40.73 -7.41
N GLY A 5 -17.34 -40.13 -8.08
CA GLY A 5 -18.66 -39.88 -7.47
C GLY A 5 -18.72 -38.63 -6.54
N TYR A 6 -17.62 -37.93 -6.34
CA TYR A 6 -17.60 -36.71 -5.53
C TYR A 6 -17.91 -35.46 -6.38
N LYS A 7 -18.98 -34.74 -6.05
CA LYS A 7 -19.29 -33.47 -6.67
C LYS A 7 -18.50 -32.36 -5.96
N PRO A 8 -17.74 -31.50 -6.71
CA PRO A 8 -17.10 -30.33 -6.11
C PRO A 8 -18.17 -29.42 -5.48
N ASN A 9 -17.85 -28.86 -4.33
CA ASN A 9 -18.70 -27.83 -3.70
C ASN A 9 -18.09 -26.42 -3.89
N ALA A 10 -18.81 -25.39 -3.46
CA ALA A 10 -18.36 -23.99 -3.58
C ALA A 10 -16.99 -23.76 -2.90
N ILE A 11 -16.70 -24.44 -1.78
CA ILE A 11 -15.41 -24.34 -1.06
C ILE A 11 -14.28 -24.91 -1.92
N THR A 12 -14.48 -26.12 -2.50
CA THR A 12 -13.49 -26.76 -3.38
C THR A 12 -13.16 -25.87 -4.58
N CYS A 13 -14.20 -25.32 -5.23
CA CYS A 13 -14.02 -24.43 -6.37
C CYS A 13 -13.34 -23.13 -5.97
N GLY A 14 -13.70 -22.52 -4.82
CA GLY A 14 -13.07 -21.32 -4.28
C GLY A 14 -11.58 -21.53 -3.99
N THR A 15 -11.19 -22.68 -3.45
CA THR A 15 -9.79 -23.05 -3.21
C THR A 15 -9.00 -23.14 -4.53
N ILE A 16 -9.59 -23.78 -5.56
CA ILE A 16 -8.97 -23.89 -6.88
C ILE A 16 -8.84 -22.50 -7.53
N LEU A 17 -9.88 -21.68 -7.45
CA LEU A 17 -9.86 -20.28 -7.95
C LEU A 17 -8.72 -19.49 -7.32
N ASN A 18 -8.59 -19.53 -5.98
CA ASN A 18 -7.53 -18.85 -5.27
C ASN A 18 -6.13 -19.36 -5.71
N ALA A 19 -5.97 -20.67 -5.89
CA ALA A 19 -4.72 -21.24 -6.37
C ALA A 19 -4.39 -20.77 -7.80
N LEU A 20 -5.37 -20.78 -8.72
CA LEU A 20 -5.20 -20.28 -10.09
C LEU A 20 -4.80 -18.79 -10.13
N CYS A 21 -5.47 -17.97 -9.33
CA CYS A 21 -5.16 -16.55 -9.21
C CYS A 21 -3.75 -16.32 -8.64
N LYS A 22 -3.32 -17.09 -7.64
CA LYS A 22 -1.97 -16.98 -7.06
C LYS A 22 -0.84 -17.31 -8.03
N ILE A 23 -1.07 -18.18 -9.01
CA ILE A 23 -0.08 -18.52 -10.04
C ILE A 23 -0.25 -17.71 -11.34
N GLY A 24 -1.07 -16.64 -11.32
CA GLY A 24 -1.29 -15.76 -12.48
C GLY A 24 -2.14 -16.38 -13.59
N GLN A 25 -2.91 -17.44 -13.30
CA GLN A 25 -3.80 -18.10 -14.26
C GLN A 25 -5.22 -17.51 -14.21
N THR A 26 -5.35 -16.19 -14.22
CA THR A 26 -6.62 -15.47 -14.01
C THR A 26 -7.66 -15.82 -15.08
N SER A 27 -7.25 -16.02 -16.33
CA SER A 27 -8.17 -16.44 -17.41
C SER A 27 -8.81 -17.82 -17.12
N MET A 28 -8.07 -18.75 -16.53
CA MET A 28 -8.60 -20.04 -16.11
C MET A 28 -9.53 -19.90 -14.90
N ALA A 29 -9.21 -19.02 -13.97
CA ALA A 29 -10.08 -18.71 -12.83
C ALA A 29 -11.42 -18.13 -13.29
N ILE A 30 -11.45 -17.21 -14.26
CA ILE A 30 -12.68 -16.67 -14.84
C ILE A 30 -13.49 -17.79 -15.52
N ARG A 31 -12.85 -18.67 -16.29
CA ARG A 31 -13.54 -19.83 -16.89
C ARG A 31 -14.18 -20.73 -15.85
N LEU A 32 -13.50 -20.95 -14.73
CA LEU A 32 -14.04 -21.75 -13.64
C LEU A 32 -15.22 -21.03 -12.96
N LEU A 33 -15.13 -19.70 -12.77
CA LEU A 33 -16.25 -18.89 -12.28
C LEU A 33 -17.49 -19.07 -13.15
N ARG A 34 -17.35 -18.95 -14.50
CA ARG A 34 -18.47 -19.13 -15.44
C ARG A 34 -19.09 -20.52 -15.35
N LYS A 35 -18.28 -21.57 -15.24
CA LYS A 35 -18.78 -22.94 -15.04
C LYS A 35 -19.52 -23.12 -13.72
N MET A 36 -19.09 -22.44 -12.66
CA MET A 36 -19.79 -22.44 -11.38
C MET A 36 -21.17 -21.76 -11.51
N GLU A 37 -21.25 -20.66 -12.24
CA GLU A 37 -22.50 -19.96 -12.51
C GLU A 37 -23.47 -20.83 -13.31
N GLU A 38 -23.01 -21.47 -14.40
CA GLU A 38 -23.80 -22.43 -15.20
C GLU A 38 -24.28 -23.64 -14.37
N GLY A 39 -23.46 -24.07 -13.41
CA GLY A 39 -23.77 -25.17 -12.50
C GLY A 39 -24.66 -24.80 -11.30
N ASN A 40 -25.20 -23.57 -11.27
CA ASN A 40 -26.02 -23.03 -10.18
C ASN A 40 -25.36 -23.17 -8.79
N PHE A 41 -24.03 -23.01 -8.72
CA PHE A 41 -23.34 -22.94 -7.43
C PHE A 41 -23.68 -21.59 -6.75
N GLU A 42 -23.91 -21.66 -5.45
CA GLU A 42 -24.04 -20.43 -4.65
C GLU A 42 -22.68 -19.73 -4.56
N LEU A 43 -22.55 -18.62 -5.27
CA LEU A 43 -21.32 -17.83 -5.32
C LEU A 43 -21.34 -16.78 -4.21
N HIS A 44 -20.30 -16.81 -3.38
CA HIS A 44 -20.11 -15.85 -2.30
C HIS A 44 -19.21 -14.71 -2.74
N LEU A 45 -19.33 -13.56 -2.07
CA LEU A 45 -18.52 -12.37 -2.26
C LEU A 45 -17.00 -12.66 -2.34
N SER A 46 -16.50 -13.61 -1.51
CA SER A 46 -15.08 -13.97 -1.46
C SER A 46 -14.54 -14.49 -2.80
N VAL A 47 -15.35 -15.18 -3.60
CA VAL A 47 -14.96 -15.70 -4.92
C VAL A 47 -14.73 -14.52 -5.89
N TYR A 48 -15.63 -13.55 -5.90
CA TYR A 48 -15.49 -12.35 -6.73
C TYR A 48 -14.29 -11.52 -6.29
N ASN A 49 -14.08 -11.33 -4.99
CA ASN A 49 -12.93 -10.56 -4.47
C ASN A 49 -11.59 -11.17 -4.89
N ILE A 50 -11.45 -12.50 -4.87
CA ILE A 50 -10.24 -13.19 -5.32
C ILE A 50 -9.96 -12.89 -6.81
N ILE A 51 -10.97 -12.92 -7.66
CA ILE A 51 -10.81 -12.70 -9.10
C ILE A 51 -10.58 -11.22 -9.40
N ILE A 52 -11.29 -10.31 -8.73
CA ILE A 52 -11.09 -8.86 -8.82
C ILE A 52 -9.63 -8.50 -8.48
N ASP A 53 -9.12 -9.01 -7.36
CA ASP A 53 -7.72 -8.79 -6.94
C ASP A 53 -6.71 -9.34 -7.97
N SER A 54 -6.98 -10.53 -8.53
CA SER A 54 -6.15 -11.13 -9.57
C SER A 54 -6.17 -10.33 -10.87
N LEU A 55 -7.35 -9.89 -11.33
CA LEU A 55 -7.49 -9.04 -12.51
C LEU A 55 -6.74 -7.71 -12.34
N CYS A 56 -6.83 -7.10 -11.16
CA CYS A 56 -6.08 -5.88 -10.84
C CYS A 56 -4.56 -6.11 -10.90
N LYS A 57 -4.05 -7.24 -10.42
CA LYS A 57 -2.63 -7.62 -10.50
C LYS A 57 -2.18 -7.86 -11.93
N ASP A 58 -3.03 -8.47 -12.74
CA ASP A 58 -2.77 -8.77 -14.16
C ASP A 58 -2.99 -7.57 -15.10
N ARG A 59 -3.20 -6.38 -14.54
CA ARG A 59 -3.42 -5.14 -15.30
C ARG A 59 -4.75 -5.07 -16.07
N LEU A 60 -5.72 -5.91 -15.72
CA LEU A 60 -7.03 -5.99 -16.36
C LEU A 60 -8.10 -5.26 -15.52
N VAL A 61 -7.84 -3.98 -15.22
CA VAL A 61 -8.67 -3.19 -14.28
C VAL A 61 -10.08 -2.97 -14.82
N THR A 62 -10.23 -2.82 -16.15
CA THR A 62 -11.55 -2.68 -16.77
C THR A 62 -12.40 -3.92 -16.58
N GLU A 63 -11.82 -5.12 -16.72
CA GLU A 63 -12.48 -6.39 -16.47
C GLU A 63 -12.82 -6.56 -14.99
N ALA A 64 -11.95 -6.07 -14.10
CA ALA A 64 -12.22 -6.08 -12.66
C ALA A 64 -13.43 -5.20 -12.30
N LEU A 65 -13.55 -4.00 -12.89
CA LEU A 65 -14.70 -3.12 -12.73
C LEU A 65 -15.98 -3.75 -13.30
N ASN A 66 -15.90 -4.35 -14.48
CA ASN A 66 -17.04 -5.06 -15.07
C ASN A 66 -17.51 -6.20 -14.17
N LEU A 67 -16.57 -6.93 -13.57
CA LEU A 67 -16.91 -8.02 -12.64
C LEU A 67 -17.55 -7.49 -11.35
N LEU A 68 -17.15 -6.31 -10.84
CA LEU A 68 -17.83 -5.63 -9.74
C LEU A 68 -19.28 -5.32 -10.08
N PHE A 69 -19.55 -4.72 -11.25
CA PHE A 69 -20.90 -4.41 -11.69
C PHE A 69 -21.76 -5.66 -11.91
N GLU A 70 -21.17 -6.70 -12.47
CA GLU A 70 -21.83 -7.99 -12.65
C GLU A 70 -22.23 -8.61 -11.30
N MET A 71 -21.31 -8.63 -10.33
CA MET A 71 -21.57 -9.12 -8.98
C MET A 71 -22.77 -8.38 -8.35
N MET A 72 -22.78 -7.04 -8.47
CA MET A 72 -23.87 -6.20 -7.95
C MET A 72 -25.19 -6.50 -8.64
N SER A 73 -25.22 -6.70 -9.96
CA SER A 73 -26.42 -7.06 -10.71
C SER A 73 -27.03 -8.39 -10.27
N LYS A 74 -26.21 -9.29 -9.71
CA LYS A 74 -26.61 -10.57 -9.11
C LYS A 74 -27.04 -10.44 -7.63
N GLY A 75 -27.10 -9.23 -7.10
CA GLY A 75 -27.50 -8.96 -5.71
C GLY A 75 -26.38 -9.17 -4.68
N ILE A 76 -25.14 -9.50 -5.12
CA ILE A 76 -23.99 -9.67 -4.24
C ILE A 76 -23.38 -8.28 -3.99
N GLN A 77 -23.49 -7.78 -2.76
CA GLN A 77 -22.99 -6.45 -2.41
C GLN A 77 -21.48 -6.45 -2.22
N PRO A 78 -20.75 -5.48 -2.83
CA PRO A 78 -19.32 -5.29 -2.58
C PRO A 78 -19.06 -4.91 -1.13
N ASP A 79 -17.86 -5.24 -0.65
CA ASP A 79 -17.37 -4.88 0.66
C ASP A 79 -16.10 -4.01 0.58
N LEU A 80 -15.51 -3.72 1.75
CA LEU A 80 -14.25 -2.99 1.88
C LEU A 80 -13.11 -3.66 1.09
N VAL A 81 -13.09 -4.99 0.99
CA VAL A 81 -12.04 -5.73 0.27
C VAL A 81 -12.18 -5.53 -1.23
N SER A 82 -13.42 -5.60 -1.77
CA SER A 82 -13.72 -5.36 -3.19
C SER A 82 -13.21 -3.98 -3.62
N TYR A 83 -13.59 -2.92 -2.87
CA TYR A 83 -13.19 -1.56 -3.19
C TYR A 83 -11.69 -1.33 -3.03
N ASN A 84 -11.06 -1.84 -1.97
CA ASN A 84 -9.61 -1.68 -1.78
C ASN A 84 -8.80 -2.37 -2.87
N SER A 85 -9.21 -3.54 -3.36
CA SER A 85 -8.54 -4.22 -4.46
C SER A 85 -8.63 -3.42 -5.76
N LEU A 86 -9.80 -2.85 -6.06
CA LEU A 86 -10.01 -2.01 -7.24
C LEU A 86 -9.28 -0.66 -7.15
N ILE A 87 -9.34 0.02 -5.99
CA ILE A 87 -8.62 1.27 -5.76
C ILE A 87 -7.10 1.02 -5.91
N GLN A 88 -6.57 -0.06 -5.34
CA GLN A 88 -5.17 -0.44 -5.51
C GLN A 88 -4.84 -0.72 -6.97
N GLY A 89 -5.70 -1.46 -7.68
CA GLY A 89 -5.55 -1.74 -9.11
C GLY A 89 -5.48 -0.47 -9.93
N LEU A 90 -6.43 0.45 -9.77
CA LEU A 90 -6.45 1.74 -10.45
C LEU A 90 -5.21 2.58 -10.14
N CYS A 91 -4.81 2.65 -8.87
CA CYS A 91 -3.63 3.37 -8.43
C CYS A 91 -2.34 2.83 -9.03
N ASN A 92 -2.20 1.51 -9.19
CA ASN A 92 -1.04 0.89 -9.83
C ASN A 92 -0.88 1.27 -11.32
N PHE A 93 -1.92 1.84 -11.93
CA PHE A 93 -1.92 2.33 -13.33
C PHE A 93 -2.06 3.84 -13.44
N SER A 94 -1.78 4.58 -12.35
CA SER A 94 -1.90 6.03 -12.32
C SER A 94 -3.31 6.56 -12.65
N LEU A 95 -4.34 5.70 -12.51
CA LEU A 95 -5.76 6.05 -12.70
C LEU A 95 -6.36 6.57 -11.39
N TRP A 96 -5.67 7.54 -10.79
CA TRP A 96 -6.02 8.06 -9.46
C TRP A 96 -7.36 8.81 -9.42
N ARG A 97 -7.83 9.38 -10.55
CA ARG A 97 -9.14 10.05 -10.63
C ARG A 97 -10.28 9.05 -10.47
N GLU A 98 -10.17 7.93 -11.16
CA GLU A 98 -11.09 6.81 -11.08
C GLU A 98 -11.05 6.17 -9.68
N ALA A 99 -9.88 6.09 -9.06
CA ALA A 99 -9.73 5.60 -7.68
C ALA A 99 -10.46 6.51 -6.66
N ILE A 100 -10.40 7.84 -6.82
CA ILE A 100 -11.17 8.78 -6.00
C ILE A 100 -12.67 8.63 -6.25
N THR A 101 -13.08 8.39 -7.48
CA THR A 101 -14.50 8.13 -7.81
C THR A 101 -15.01 6.89 -7.07
N LEU A 102 -14.21 5.81 -7.03
CA LEU A 102 -14.54 4.59 -6.27
C LEU A 102 -14.57 4.83 -4.76
N LEU A 103 -13.66 5.66 -4.21
CA LEU A 103 -13.70 6.05 -2.80
C LEU A 103 -15.01 6.78 -2.45
N ASN A 104 -15.47 7.66 -3.33
CA ASN A 104 -16.72 8.39 -3.13
C ASN A 104 -17.93 7.44 -3.24
N GLU A 105 -17.95 6.55 -4.24
CA GLU A 105 -19.00 5.52 -4.40
C GLU A 105 -19.09 4.63 -3.17
N MET A 106 -17.95 4.11 -2.68
CA MET A 106 -17.84 3.32 -1.46
C MET A 106 -18.50 4.04 -0.27
N THR A 107 -18.19 5.33 -0.10
CA THR A 107 -18.76 6.15 0.98
C THR A 107 -20.27 6.35 0.81
N GLN A 108 -20.77 6.60 -0.41
CA GLN A 108 -22.20 6.72 -0.72
C GLN A 108 -22.95 5.42 -0.39
N ARG A 109 -22.32 4.27 -0.60
CA ARG A 109 -22.85 2.94 -0.24
C ARG A 109 -22.72 2.61 1.25
N LYS A 110 -22.31 3.58 2.09
CA LYS A 110 -22.08 3.41 3.53
C LYS A 110 -21.02 2.37 3.90
N ILE A 111 -20.11 2.04 2.97
CA ILE A 111 -18.94 1.24 3.26
C ILE A 111 -17.84 2.20 3.76
N VAL A 112 -17.44 2.03 5.02
CA VAL A 112 -16.49 2.94 5.68
C VAL A 112 -15.08 2.65 5.17
N PRO A 113 -14.39 3.64 4.54
CA PRO A 113 -12.98 3.50 4.20
C PRO A 113 -12.14 3.26 5.46
N CYS A 114 -11.07 2.50 5.33
CA CYS A 114 -10.14 2.23 6.43
C CYS A 114 -8.78 2.90 6.19
N VAL A 115 -7.87 2.80 7.17
CA VAL A 115 -6.49 3.31 7.06
C VAL A 115 -5.82 2.87 5.77
N ARG A 116 -5.99 1.58 5.38
CA ARG A 116 -5.43 1.03 4.14
C ARG A 116 -5.95 1.74 2.89
N THR A 117 -7.25 2.05 2.83
CA THR A 117 -7.86 2.76 1.69
C THR A 117 -7.17 4.10 1.45
N PHE A 118 -6.98 4.88 2.51
CA PHE A 118 -6.33 6.18 2.42
C PHE A 118 -4.83 6.05 2.14
N SER A 119 -4.14 5.09 2.76
CA SER A 119 -2.69 4.88 2.54
C SER A 119 -2.38 4.52 1.08
N ILE A 120 -3.23 3.74 0.40
CA ILE A 120 -3.09 3.44 -1.03
C ILE A 120 -3.11 4.74 -1.86
N LEU A 121 -4.06 5.62 -1.58
CA LEU A 121 -4.20 6.88 -2.31
C LEU A 121 -3.04 7.85 -2.02
N VAL A 122 -2.64 7.99 -0.76
CA VAL A 122 -1.48 8.81 -0.35
C VAL A 122 -0.21 8.33 -1.06
N ASP A 123 0.06 7.01 -1.03
CA ASP A 123 1.21 6.40 -1.70
C ASP A 123 1.22 6.71 -3.22
N THR A 124 0.05 6.56 -3.85
CA THR A 124 -0.10 6.84 -5.28
C THR A 124 0.21 8.30 -5.60
N TYR A 125 -0.40 9.25 -4.88
CA TYR A 125 -0.13 10.68 -5.10
C TYR A 125 1.32 11.05 -4.81
N CYS A 126 1.95 10.44 -3.80
CA CYS A 126 3.37 10.65 -3.50
C CYS A 126 4.26 10.16 -4.66
N LYS A 127 3.99 8.99 -5.23
CA LYS A 127 4.73 8.44 -6.37
C LYS A 127 4.58 9.28 -7.63
N GLU A 128 3.39 9.83 -7.88
CA GLU A 128 3.12 10.75 -8.99
C GLU A 128 3.67 12.18 -8.75
N GLY A 129 4.25 12.44 -7.59
CA GLY A 129 4.76 13.77 -7.24
C GLY A 129 3.69 14.80 -6.87
N MET A 130 2.45 14.36 -6.69
CA MET A 130 1.28 15.18 -6.38
C MET A 130 1.13 15.34 -4.85
N LEU A 131 2.12 15.99 -4.22
CA LEU A 131 2.23 16.07 -2.76
C LEU A 131 1.09 16.85 -2.09
N ILE A 132 0.53 17.85 -2.78
CA ILE A 132 -0.60 18.65 -2.27
C ILE A 132 -1.83 17.74 -2.16
N GLU A 133 -2.08 16.93 -3.15
CA GLU A 133 -3.17 15.98 -3.19
C GLU A 133 -2.97 14.86 -2.16
N ALA A 134 -1.74 14.35 -2.03
CA ALA A 134 -1.36 13.37 -1.01
C ALA A 134 -1.69 13.90 0.40
N LYS A 135 -1.29 15.15 0.69
CA LYS A 135 -1.58 15.80 1.97
C LYS A 135 -3.07 16.01 2.19
N LYS A 136 -3.82 16.45 1.17
CA LYS A 136 -5.29 16.58 1.26
C LYS A 136 -5.98 15.27 1.60
N VAL A 137 -5.56 14.16 0.97
CA VAL A 137 -6.12 12.83 1.24
C VAL A 137 -5.76 12.38 2.65
N PHE A 138 -4.53 12.64 3.09
CA PHE A 138 -4.10 12.34 4.45
C PHE A 138 -4.90 13.13 5.50
N ASP A 139 -5.12 14.44 5.27
CA ASP A 139 -5.92 15.28 6.14
C ASP A 139 -7.41 14.86 6.14
N MET A 140 -7.94 14.45 4.99
CA MET A 140 -9.30 13.90 4.87
C MET A 140 -9.47 12.63 5.72
N MET A 141 -8.47 11.76 5.78
CA MET A 141 -8.45 10.59 6.64
C MET A 141 -8.66 10.98 8.11
N ILE A 142 -7.89 11.97 8.58
CA ILE A 142 -7.97 12.48 9.94
C ILE A 142 -9.34 13.13 10.22
N GLN A 143 -9.82 13.97 9.29
CA GLN A 143 -11.13 14.64 9.43
C GLN A 143 -12.30 13.67 9.51
N ARG A 144 -12.17 12.47 8.92
CA ARG A 144 -13.15 11.38 9.02
C ARG A 144 -13.02 10.55 10.29
N GLY A 145 -12.12 10.92 11.22
CA GLY A 145 -11.88 10.18 12.45
C GLY A 145 -11.12 8.87 12.25
N ILE A 146 -10.44 8.72 11.11
CA ILE A 146 -9.61 7.54 10.85
C ILE A 146 -8.17 7.91 11.20
N GLU A 147 -7.68 7.39 12.33
CA GLU A 147 -6.34 7.71 12.82
C GLU A 147 -5.25 7.09 11.92
N PRO A 148 -4.31 7.91 11.41
CA PRO A 148 -3.16 7.41 10.68
C PRO A 148 -2.28 6.55 11.58
N ASN A 149 -1.73 5.48 11.02
CA ASN A 149 -0.75 4.63 11.70
C ASN A 149 0.69 4.92 11.20
N VAL A 150 1.67 4.22 11.79
CA VAL A 150 3.09 4.34 11.40
C VAL A 150 3.29 4.21 9.90
N VAL A 151 2.60 3.25 9.25
CA VAL A 151 2.71 3.04 7.80
C VAL A 151 2.20 4.26 7.01
N SER A 152 1.08 4.87 7.42
CA SER A 152 0.52 6.05 6.76
C SER A 152 1.49 7.25 6.82
N TYR A 153 2.11 7.48 7.99
CA TYR A 153 3.10 8.54 8.17
C TYR A 153 4.38 8.24 7.36
N ASN A 154 4.89 7.00 7.42
CA ASN A 154 6.08 6.61 6.66
C ASN A 154 5.88 6.79 5.15
N THR A 155 4.68 6.49 4.65
CA THR A 155 4.31 6.73 3.24
C THR A 155 4.39 8.22 2.88
N LEU A 156 3.86 9.10 3.74
CA LEU A 156 3.88 10.54 3.50
C LEU A 156 5.32 11.10 3.59
N ILE A 157 6.10 10.67 4.60
CA ILE A 157 7.51 11.03 4.78
C ILE A 157 8.32 10.62 3.56
N ASP A 158 8.16 9.37 3.06
CA ASP A 158 8.85 8.90 1.87
C ASP A 158 8.50 9.73 0.64
N GLY A 159 7.21 10.02 0.43
CA GLY A 159 6.76 10.90 -0.64
C GLY A 159 7.43 12.27 -0.63
N TYR A 160 7.51 12.91 0.54
CA TYR A 160 8.22 14.19 0.69
C TYR A 160 9.72 14.04 0.41
N CYS A 161 10.37 12.97 0.91
CA CYS A 161 11.78 12.69 0.65
C CYS A 161 12.07 12.49 -0.85
N LEU A 162 11.22 11.73 -1.56
CA LEU A 162 11.33 11.48 -2.99
C LEU A 162 11.27 12.76 -3.80
N GLN A 163 10.40 13.70 -3.42
CA GLN A 163 10.24 15.00 -4.08
C GLN A 163 11.16 16.10 -3.51
N ASN A 164 12.16 15.71 -2.72
CA ASN A 164 13.12 16.66 -2.11
C ASN A 164 12.49 17.72 -1.18
N LYS A 165 11.35 17.42 -0.60
CA LYS A 165 10.64 18.28 0.37
C LYS A 165 11.00 17.87 1.80
N LEU A 166 12.32 17.93 2.12
CA LEU A 166 12.84 17.40 3.40
C LEU A 166 12.28 18.14 4.63
N LYS A 167 11.93 19.43 4.52
CA LYS A 167 11.26 20.17 5.60
C LYS A 167 9.89 19.59 5.90
N ASP A 168 9.09 19.35 4.84
CA ASP A 168 7.75 18.79 4.98
C ASP A 168 7.82 17.34 5.52
N ALA A 169 8.89 16.60 5.18
CA ALA A 169 9.14 15.25 5.72
C ALA A 169 9.39 15.29 7.24
N ILE A 170 10.16 16.27 7.74
CA ILE A 170 10.39 16.48 9.18
C ILE A 170 9.08 16.89 9.87
N GLU A 171 8.31 17.80 9.26
CA GLU A 171 7.00 18.21 9.80
C GLU A 171 6.05 17.01 9.92
N ALA A 172 6.05 16.11 8.95
CA ALA A 172 5.26 14.87 8.99
C ALA A 172 5.72 13.93 10.13
N LEU A 173 7.03 13.81 10.40
CA LEU A 173 7.55 13.07 11.54
C LEU A 173 7.12 13.71 12.88
N ASN A 174 7.19 15.04 12.99
CA ASN A 174 6.76 15.75 14.20
C ASN A 174 5.26 15.58 14.44
N MET A 175 4.44 15.71 13.38
CA MET A 175 2.99 15.46 13.46
C MET A 175 2.68 14.03 13.92
N MET A 176 3.46 13.03 13.47
CA MET A 176 3.34 11.65 13.90
C MET A 176 3.52 11.53 15.41
N VAL A 177 4.57 12.16 15.97
CA VAL A 177 4.87 12.16 17.41
C VAL A 177 3.80 12.91 18.20
N GLU A 178 3.40 14.11 17.75
CA GLU A 178 2.37 14.92 18.40
C GLU A 178 1.02 14.21 18.52
N ARG A 179 0.71 13.32 17.57
CA ARG A 179 -0.50 12.49 17.59
C ARG A 179 -0.32 11.16 18.36
N GLY A 180 0.79 10.99 19.08
CA GLY A 180 1.04 9.80 19.88
C GLY A 180 1.42 8.55 19.09
N CYS A 181 1.71 8.70 17.79
CA CYS A 181 2.21 7.61 16.96
C CYS A 181 3.74 7.60 17.02
N SER A 182 4.33 6.57 17.61
CA SER A 182 5.79 6.48 17.80
C SER A 182 6.50 6.14 16.48
N PRO A 183 7.49 6.93 16.04
CA PRO A 183 8.33 6.59 14.90
C PRO A 183 9.08 5.28 15.13
N ASP A 184 9.20 4.48 14.09
CA ASP A 184 9.95 3.23 14.07
C ASP A 184 11.27 3.36 13.28
N VAL A 185 12.01 2.26 13.16
CA VAL A 185 13.26 2.21 12.39
C VAL A 185 13.05 2.60 10.93
N VAL A 186 11.87 2.29 10.35
CA VAL A 186 11.54 2.65 8.97
C VAL A 186 11.36 4.16 8.81
N SER A 187 10.70 4.82 9.79
CA SER A 187 10.52 6.28 9.81
C SER A 187 11.86 7.02 9.75
N TYR A 188 12.79 6.62 10.62
CA TYR A 188 14.13 7.22 10.65
C TYR A 188 14.95 6.87 9.42
N ASN A 189 14.96 5.60 8.97
CA ASN A 189 15.70 5.19 7.78
C ASN A 189 15.24 5.94 6.51
N THR A 190 13.94 6.22 6.40
CA THR A 190 13.38 7.00 5.28
C THR A 190 13.93 8.42 5.26
N LEU A 191 13.96 9.11 6.41
CA LEU A 191 14.53 10.44 6.53
C LEU A 191 16.04 10.43 6.27
N ILE A 192 16.78 9.55 6.95
CA ILE A 192 18.24 9.40 6.78
C ILE A 192 18.58 9.20 5.29
N ASN A 193 17.83 8.32 4.59
CA ASN A 193 18.03 8.09 3.17
C ASN A 193 17.74 9.36 2.32
N GLY A 194 16.67 10.08 2.64
CA GLY A 194 16.32 11.33 1.99
C GLY A 194 17.44 12.37 2.11
N PHE A 195 18.00 12.56 3.31
CA PHE A 195 19.12 13.46 3.56
C PHE A 195 20.42 13.00 2.90
N CYS A 196 20.75 11.69 2.97
CA CYS A 196 21.93 11.11 2.31
C CYS A 196 21.89 11.29 0.78
N LYS A 197 20.73 11.10 0.14
CA LYS A 197 20.55 11.33 -1.30
C LYS A 197 20.82 12.79 -1.71
N LYS A 198 20.58 13.73 -0.79
CA LYS A 198 20.84 15.17 -1.00
C LYS A 198 22.20 15.63 -0.50
N LYS A 199 23.10 14.70 -0.16
CA LYS A 199 24.44 14.99 0.36
C LYS A 199 24.43 15.80 1.67
N ARG A 200 23.31 15.82 2.40
CA ARG A 200 23.15 16.48 3.70
C ARG A 200 23.44 15.48 4.83
N ILE A 201 24.69 14.97 4.84
CA ILE A 201 25.07 13.85 5.69
C ILE A 201 25.06 14.18 7.19
N ASP A 202 25.36 15.43 7.55
CA ASP A 202 25.41 15.85 8.96
C ASP A 202 24.00 15.84 9.57
N GLU A 203 22.98 16.24 8.81
CA GLU A 203 21.57 16.15 9.22
C GLU A 203 21.08 14.70 9.26
N ALA A 204 21.52 13.85 8.33
CA ALA A 204 21.25 12.42 8.41
C ALA A 204 21.82 11.81 9.70
N MET A 205 23.02 12.22 10.12
CA MET A 205 23.63 11.80 11.37
C MET A 205 22.85 12.30 12.61
N ASN A 206 22.24 13.49 12.54
CA ASN A 206 21.38 13.98 13.63
C ASN A 206 20.19 13.05 13.84
N PHE A 207 19.53 12.57 12.77
CA PHE A 207 18.44 11.59 12.85
C PHE A 207 18.90 10.22 13.34
N PHE A 208 20.12 9.80 13.00
CA PHE A 208 20.73 8.57 13.53
C PHE A 208 20.93 8.67 15.05
N HIS A 209 21.41 9.80 15.56
CA HIS A 209 21.54 10.00 16.99
C HIS A 209 20.19 10.15 17.70
N GLU A 210 19.24 10.86 17.05
CA GLU A 210 17.89 11.03 17.61
C GLU A 210 17.19 9.67 17.76
N MET A 211 17.23 8.78 16.74
CA MET A 211 16.60 7.48 16.82
C MET A 211 17.15 6.65 17.98
N SER A 212 18.48 6.67 18.18
CA SER A 212 19.13 5.97 19.30
C SER A 212 18.70 6.55 20.64
N ASN A 213 18.64 7.87 20.78
CA ASN A 213 18.21 8.55 22.01
C ASN A 213 16.74 8.26 22.36
N LYS A 214 15.90 8.01 21.34
CA LYS A 214 14.49 7.62 21.53
C LYS A 214 14.30 6.10 21.69
N GLY A 215 15.37 5.34 21.82
CA GLY A 215 15.33 3.89 22.03
C GLY A 215 15.01 3.07 20.78
N VAL A 216 15.06 3.69 19.60
CA VAL A 216 14.92 2.98 18.32
C VAL A 216 16.30 2.48 17.89
N THR A 217 16.47 1.16 17.86
CA THR A 217 17.77 0.54 17.52
C THR A 217 18.04 0.64 16.02
N PRO A 218 19.18 1.26 15.60
CA PRO A 218 19.62 1.23 14.23
C PRO A 218 19.80 -0.21 13.70
N ASP A 219 19.38 -0.46 12.49
CA ASP A 219 19.54 -1.75 11.81
C ASP A 219 20.58 -1.69 10.69
N VAL A 220 20.81 -2.84 10.02
CA VAL A 220 21.74 -2.95 8.89
C VAL A 220 21.41 -1.94 7.78
N VAL A 221 20.12 -1.63 7.57
CA VAL A 221 19.68 -0.65 6.55
C VAL A 221 20.12 0.75 6.95
N THR A 222 20.01 1.11 8.24
CA THR A 222 20.47 2.40 8.79
C THR A 222 21.97 2.61 8.52
N TYR A 223 22.79 1.64 8.92
CA TYR A 223 24.24 1.70 8.74
C TYR A 223 24.63 1.78 7.25
N ASN A 224 24.09 0.89 6.42
CA ASN A 224 24.37 0.87 4.98
C ASN A 224 23.99 2.19 4.29
N THR A 225 22.87 2.79 4.69
CA THR A 225 22.38 4.07 4.15
C THR A 225 23.36 5.20 4.48
N LEU A 226 23.82 5.26 5.74
CA LEU A 226 24.78 6.29 6.19
C LEU A 226 26.16 6.08 5.59
N ILE A 227 26.68 4.83 5.56
CA ILE A 227 27.97 4.51 4.91
C ILE A 227 27.92 4.93 3.45
N GLY A 228 26.87 4.57 2.72
CA GLY A 228 26.66 5.02 1.34
C GLY A 228 26.56 6.55 1.21
N GLY A 229 25.94 7.22 2.18
CA GLY A 229 25.87 8.67 2.28
C GLY A 229 27.25 9.30 2.44
N PHE A 230 28.07 8.82 3.38
CA PHE A 230 29.45 9.28 3.59
C PHE A 230 30.32 9.07 2.35
N CYS A 231 30.19 7.92 1.67
CA CYS A 231 30.94 7.67 0.43
C CYS A 231 30.57 8.65 -0.68
N ARG A 232 29.29 9.04 -0.81
CA ARG A 232 28.84 10.03 -1.81
C ARG A 232 29.38 11.44 -1.59
N VAL A 233 29.75 11.77 -0.36
CA VAL A 233 30.36 13.07 0.00
C VAL A 233 31.88 12.94 0.25
N GLU A 234 32.48 11.82 -0.19
CA GLU A 234 33.93 11.54 -0.12
C GLU A 234 34.54 11.54 1.31
N ARG A 235 33.67 11.34 2.33
CA ARG A 235 34.08 11.23 3.75
C ARG A 235 34.39 9.78 4.12
N HIS A 236 35.36 9.16 3.43
CA HIS A 236 35.66 7.72 3.54
C HIS A 236 36.12 7.28 4.94
N LYS A 237 36.84 8.14 5.68
CA LYS A 237 37.25 7.85 7.07
C LYS A 237 36.04 7.63 7.96
N ALA A 238 35.06 8.56 7.90
CA ALA A 238 33.82 8.44 8.68
C ALA A 238 32.99 7.21 8.27
N ALA A 239 32.98 6.85 6.99
CA ALA A 239 32.33 5.64 6.51
C ALA A 239 32.97 4.37 7.14
N LEU A 240 34.31 4.29 7.20
CA LEU A 240 35.04 3.19 7.82
C LEU A 240 34.81 3.14 9.35
N GLU A 241 34.83 4.27 10.03
CA GLU A 241 34.54 4.35 11.45
C GLU A 241 33.12 3.85 11.76
N LEU A 242 32.14 4.20 10.93
CA LEU A 242 30.77 3.73 11.09
C LEU A 242 30.63 2.23 10.80
N PHE A 243 31.35 1.73 9.80
CA PHE A 243 31.41 0.29 9.50
C PHE A 243 31.96 -0.53 10.67
N HIS A 244 33.02 -0.04 11.36
CA HIS A 244 33.58 -0.73 12.53
C HIS A 244 32.67 -0.67 13.76
N LYS A 245 31.69 0.24 13.80
CA LYS A 245 30.71 0.33 14.90
C LYS A 245 29.45 -0.52 14.65
N MET A 246 29.25 -0.99 13.43
CA MET A 246 28.14 -1.85 13.03
C MET A 246 28.27 -3.26 13.60
#